data_49918376980605086749df5019fa6d3e
#
_entry.id   49918376980605086749df5019fa6d3e
#
_cell.length_a   1.000
_cell.length_b   1.000
_cell.length_c   1.000
_cell.angle_alpha   90.00
_cell.angle_beta   90.00
_cell.angle_gamma   90.00
#
_symmetry.space_group_name_H-M   'P 1'
#
loop_
_entity.id
_entity.type
_entity.pdbx_description
1 polymer ?
#
loop_
_entity_poly.entity_id
_entity_poly.type
_entity_poly.pdbx_seq_one_letter_code
_entity_poly.pdbx_strand_id
1 'polypeptide(L)' 'MSIEKLKNLSKEELLVKQRSLKEELFKLNLQRYGGRVEKPHMFSIIKKDLARVKTFLREQELKEKKQG' A
#
# COMPACT_ATOMS: atom_id res chain seq x y z
N MET A 1 -9.58 -2.69 0.42
CA MET A 1 -9.14 -3.35 -0.81
C MET A 1 -9.00 -4.85 -0.59
N SER A 2 -9.53 -5.66 -1.48
CA SER A 2 -9.47 -7.11 -1.30
C SER A 2 -8.10 -7.67 -1.74
N ILE A 3 -7.70 -8.76 -1.11
CA ILE A 3 -6.44 -9.43 -1.45
C ILE A 3 -6.45 -9.92 -2.90
N GLU A 4 -7.60 -10.37 -3.37
CA GLU A 4 -7.74 -10.85 -4.74
C GLU A 4 -7.44 -9.79 -5.78
N LYS A 5 -7.90 -8.56 -5.55
CA LYS A 5 -7.60 -7.46 -6.45
C LYS A 5 -6.11 -7.15 -6.48
N LEU A 6 -5.45 -7.20 -5.33
CA LEU A 6 -4.01 -6.96 -5.25
C LEU A 6 -3.21 -8.04 -5.97
N LYS A 7 -3.63 -9.30 -5.86
CA LYS A 7 -2.95 -10.41 -6.54
C LYS A 7 -2.99 -10.29 -8.05
N ASN A 8 -4.04 -9.70 -8.59
CA ASN A 8 -4.22 -9.58 -10.02
C ASN A 8 -3.56 -8.35 -10.63
N LEU A 9 -2.96 -7.50 -9.80
CA LEU A 9 -2.28 -6.31 -10.27
C LEU A 9 -0.89 -6.65 -10.80
N SER A 10 -0.48 -5.97 -11.88
CA SER A 10 0.87 -6.06 -12.39
C SER A 10 1.84 -5.36 -11.43
N LYS A 11 3.15 -5.60 -11.64
CA LYS A 11 4.18 -4.93 -10.83
C LYS A 11 4.05 -3.42 -10.90
N GLU A 12 3.82 -2.88 -12.10
CA GLU A 12 3.67 -1.45 -12.29
C GLU A 12 2.45 -0.91 -11.57
N GLU A 13 1.34 -1.63 -11.63
CA GLU A 13 0.12 -1.24 -10.94
C GLU A 13 0.31 -1.27 -9.42
N LEU A 14 1.06 -2.27 -8.93
CA LEU A 14 1.37 -2.35 -7.50
C LEU A 14 2.23 -1.18 -7.05
N LEU A 15 3.20 -0.75 -7.88
CA LEU A 15 4.03 0.40 -7.57
C LEU A 15 3.21 1.68 -7.49
N VAL A 16 2.28 1.86 -8.43
CA VAL A 16 1.38 3.02 -8.42
C VAL A 16 0.51 2.98 -7.16
N LYS A 17 -0.01 1.81 -6.82
CA LYS A 17 -0.83 1.65 -5.63
C LYS A 17 -0.05 1.95 -4.36
N GLN A 18 1.19 1.49 -4.29
CA GLN A 18 2.06 1.77 -3.16
C GLN A 18 2.27 3.28 -2.97
N ARG A 19 2.54 3.98 -4.06
CA ARG A 19 2.72 5.43 -4.02
C ARG A 19 1.45 6.13 -3.54
N SER A 20 0.32 5.74 -4.08
CA SER A 20 -0.97 6.31 -3.70
C SER A 20 -1.26 6.12 -2.20
N LEU A 21 -1.02 4.92 -1.69
CA LEU A 21 -1.23 4.61 -0.28
C LEU A 21 -0.28 5.42 0.62
N LYS A 22 0.97 5.59 0.21
CA LYS A 22 1.93 6.41 0.95
C LYS A 22 1.50 7.86 1.01
N GLU A 23 0.97 8.39 -0.10
CA GLU A 23 0.46 9.76 -0.14
C GLU A 23 -0.74 9.95 0.79
N GLU A 24 -1.66 8.99 0.80
CA GLU A 24 -2.81 9.02 1.69
C GLU A 24 -2.36 8.99 3.15
N LEU A 25 -1.40 8.14 3.47
CA LEU A 25 -0.86 8.05 4.82
C LEU A 25 -0.22 9.36 5.24
N PHE A 26 0.53 9.98 4.33
CA PHE A 26 1.15 11.27 4.58
C PHE A 26 0.10 12.35 4.88
N LYS A 27 -0.96 12.41 4.08
CA LYS A 27 -2.05 13.35 4.31
C LYS A 27 -2.72 13.16 5.66
N LEU A 28 -2.95 11.90 6.05
CA LEU A 28 -3.52 11.59 7.35
C LEU A 28 -2.59 12.02 8.49
N ASN A 29 -1.29 11.83 8.32
CA ASN A 29 -0.32 12.29 9.31
C ASN A 29 -0.33 13.80 9.46
N LEU A 30 -0.48 14.54 8.37
CA LEU A 30 -0.59 15.99 8.42
C LEU A 30 -1.84 16.43 9.19
N GLN A 31 -2.96 15.76 8.96
CA GLN A 31 -4.19 16.04 9.70
C GLN A 31 -4.01 15.78 11.19
N ARG A 32 -3.29 14.71 11.52
CA ARG A 32 -3.00 14.37 12.91
C ARG A 32 -2.21 15.48 13.60
N TYR A 33 -1.22 16.05 12.92
CA TYR A 33 -0.44 17.16 13.46
C TYR A 33 -1.31 18.42 13.67
N GLY A 34 -2.34 18.57 12.86
CA GLY A 34 -3.31 19.66 13.02
C GLY A 34 -4.33 19.44 14.13
N GLY A 35 -4.23 18.32 14.86
CA GLY A 35 -5.12 18.02 15.97
C GLY A 35 -6.46 17.42 15.59
N ARG A 36 -6.64 17.08 14.32
CA ARG A 36 -7.89 16.49 13.85
C ARG A 36 -7.64 15.14 13.20
N VAL A 37 -7.98 14.07 13.90
CA VAL A 37 -8.03 12.74 13.31
C VAL A 37 -9.50 12.32 13.31
N GLU A 38 -10.18 12.60 12.21
CA GLU A 38 -11.59 12.27 12.08
C GLU A 38 -11.83 10.77 11.94
N LYS A 39 -10.88 10.06 11.33
CA LYS A 39 -11.02 8.62 11.09
C LYS A 39 -9.72 7.89 11.43
N PRO A 40 -9.46 7.65 12.73
CA PRO A 40 -8.21 6.97 13.12
C PRO A 40 -8.08 5.55 12.56
N HIS A 41 -9.20 4.87 12.28
CA HIS A 41 -9.15 3.54 11.71
C HIS A 41 -8.55 3.51 10.29
N MET A 42 -8.57 4.64 9.59
CA MET A 42 -7.99 4.73 8.25
C MET A 42 -6.48 4.49 8.26
N PHE A 43 -5.79 4.88 9.33
CA PHE A 43 -4.36 4.57 9.46
C PHE A 43 -4.10 3.08 9.41
N SER A 44 -4.89 2.31 10.17
CA SER A 44 -4.74 0.86 10.21
C SER A 44 -5.03 0.23 8.86
N ILE A 45 -6.10 0.68 8.19
CA ILE A 45 -6.49 0.15 6.89
C ILE A 45 -5.40 0.42 5.86
N ILE A 46 -4.92 1.66 5.77
CA ILE A 46 -3.90 2.05 4.80
C ILE A 46 -2.59 1.32 5.06
N LYS A 47 -2.18 1.20 6.32
CA LYS A 47 -0.96 0.46 6.68
C LYS A 47 -1.05 -1.01 6.29
N LYS A 48 -2.20 -1.63 6.51
CA LYS A 48 -2.41 -3.03 6.11
C LYS A 48 -2.35 -3.20 4.60
N ASP A 49 -3.01 -2.32 3.87
CA ASP A 49 -2.99 -2.37 2.41
C ASP A 49 -1.57 -2.15 1.88
N LEU A 50 -0.86 -1.18 2.46
CA LEU A 50 0.52 -0.90 2.06
C LEU A 50 1.44 -2.10 2.31
N ALA A 51 1.28 -2.77 3.46
CA ALA A 51 2.05 -3.97 3.77
C ALA A 51 1.78 -5.09 2.76
N ARG A 52 0.50 -5.29 2.39
CA ARG A 52 0.13 -6.29 1.39
C ARG A 52 0.72 -5.98 0.03
N VAL A 53 0.65 -4.72 -0.40
CA VAL A 53 1.24 -4.30 -1.68
C VAL A 53 2.75 -4.56 -1.68
N LYS A 54 3.43 -4.23 -0.61
CA LYS A 54 4.87 -4.49 -0.48
C LYS A 54 5.18 -5.99 -0.57
N THR A 55 4.35 -6.81 0.07
CA THR A 55 4.54 -8.27 0.04
C THR A 55 4.40 -8.80 -1.38
N PHE A 56 3.38 -8.38 -2.11
CA PHE A 56 3.17 -8.82 -3.48
C PHE A 56 4.27 -8.33 -4.42
N LEU A 57 4.76 -7.10 -4.22
CA LEU A 57 5.89 -6.59 -4.98
C LEU A 57 7.14 -7.43 -4.76
N ARG A 58 7.40 -7.78 -3.50
CA ARG A 58 8.55 -8.61 -3.17
C ARG A 58 8.43 -10.00 -3.78
N GLU A 59 7.24 -10.58 -3.75
CA GLU A 59 7.01 -11.87 -4.37
C GLU A 59 7.28 -11.84 -5.87
N GLN A 60 6.86 -10.79 -6.55
CA GLN A 60 7.11 -10.64 -7.98
C GLN A 60 8.58 -10.47 -8.29
N GLU A 61 9.30 -9.70 -7.47
CA GLU A 61 10.75 -9.55 -7.63
C GLU A 61 11.47 -10.88 -7.46
N LEU A 62 11.05 -11.68 -6.49
CA LEU A 62 11.63 -13.01 -6.29
C LEU A 62 11.36 -13.93 -7.47
N LYS A 63 10.19 -13.87 -8.05
CA LYS A 63 9.86 -14.64 -9.25
C LYS A 63 10.73 -14.23 -10.43
N GLU A 64 10.93 -12.94 -10.62
CA GLU A 64 11.79 -12.42 -11.68
C GLU A 64 13.23 -12.91 -11.53
N LYS A 65 13.74 -12.90 -10.30
CA LYS A 65 15.09 -13.39 -10.04
C LYS A 65 15.26 -14.88 -10.31
N LYS A 66 14.20 -15.66 -10.02
CA LYS A 66 14.25 -17.11 -10.27
C LYS A 66 14.20 -17.45 -11.75
N GLN A 67 13.65 -16.57 -12.55
CA GLN A 67 13.56 -16.79 -14.00
C GLN A 67 14.80 -16.33 -14.75
N GLY A 68 15.67 -15.59 -14.09
CA GLY A 68 16.87 -15.06 -14.72
C GLY A 68 18.06 -16.00 -14.78
#